data_3d2d7ae1fe9e5b55e30edb656f393746
#
_entry.id   3d2d7ae1fe9e5b55e30edb656f393746
#
_cell.length_a   1.000
_cell.length_b   1.000
_cell.length_c   1.000
_cell.angle_alpha   90.00
_cell.angle_beta   90.00
_cell.angle_gamma   90.00
#
_symmetry.space_group_name_H-M   'P 1'
#
loop_
_entity.id
_entity.type
_entity.pdbx_description
1 polymer ?
#
loop_
_entity_poly.entity_id
_entity_poly.type
_entity_poly.pdbx_seq_one_letter_code
_entity_poly.pdbx_strand_id
1 'polypeptide(L)'
;MGKHIIDISKWNGNIDWDVVAPQIDLAICRVQYGSRTVDERYTSYVTNLEQRGISHAAYAYGCYVSVKDAIVEAKDFMARASANAKFLVLDVEDDTLKSCGPDQLAEASKAFIDTCKAAGWKVGLYVGHHMYNKYGLSGVRADFLWIPRYGGNKPEYPCDIWQYTETGNIDGIGKVDLNYLVSDKSLSWFIDGTSQVQDNLGQPVGIGIAISKYPEGYGINLYKNPEEPIFTGHITNKIPYLIFEGYWGGGDKDMIKLGNEKQWVKLEHFDVEWFHAYSNYPVGYGINYYAEPECINFKGLIDGSSSYRVWARKEGAIDIGQSSWIKEEQVVIK
;
A
#
# COMPACT_ATOMS: atom_id res chain seq x y z
N MET A 1 23.43 -17.10 14.41
CA MET A 1 23.26 -15.64 14.54
C MET A 1 22.12 -15.24 13.61
N GLY A 2 21.24 -14.35 14.04
CA GLY A 2 20.24 -13.78 13.11
C GLY A 2 20.98 -13.02 12.01
N LYS A 3 20.36 -12.96 10.84
CA LYS A 3 20.88 -12.17 9.72
C LYS A 3 20.63 -10.68 9.96
N HIS A 4 21.22 -9.83 9.16
CA HIS A 4 21.18 -8.39 9.34
C HIS A 4 20.03 -7.72 8.54
N ILE A 5 19.55 -6.60 9.05
CA ILE A 5 18.75 -5.64 8.32
C ILE A 5 19.65 -4.48 7.98
N ILE A 6 19.81 -4.19 6.69
CA ILE A 6 20.69 -3.13 6.20
C ILE A 6 19.88 -2.06 5.47
N ASP A 7 20.41 -0.86 5.43
CA ASP A 7 19.97 0.11 4.45
C ASP A 7 21.14 0.58 3.58
N ILE A 8 20.86 0.76 2.29
CA ILE A 8 21.89 0.95 1.25
C ILE A 8 21.48 2.00 0.22
N SER A 9 22.49 2.63 -0.34
CA SER A 9 22.37 3.58 -1.42
C SER A 9 23.58 3.48 -2.36
N LYS A 10 23.63 4.32 -3.37
CA LYS A 10 24.78 4.39 -4.28
C LYS A 10 26.14 4.50 -3.57
N TRP A 11 26.15 4.99 -2.35
CA TRP A 11 27.39 5.17 -1.57
C TRP A 11 28.03 3.85 -1.12
N ASN A 12 27.28 2.73 -1.13
CA ASN A 12 27.80 1.40 -0.87
C ASN A 12 28.52 0.79 -2.09
N GLY A 13 28.48 1.43 -3.25
CA GLY A 13 29.29 1.07 -4.43
C GLY A 13 28.97 -0.31 -5.01
N ASN A 14 29.99 -1.08 -5.28
CA ASN A 14 29.86 -2.44 -5.78
C ASN A 14 29.74 -3.42 -4.60
N ILE A 15 28.73 -4.28 -4.66
CA ILE A 15 28.41 -5.27 -3.63
C ILE A 15 28.64 -6.67 -4.21
N ASP A 16 29.36 -7.51 -3.47
CA ASP A 16 29.47 -8.94 -3.75
C ASP A 16 28.23 -9.66 -3.19
N TRP A 17 27.20 -9.76 -4.02
CA TRP A 17 25.90 -10.28 -3.61
C TRP A 17 25.91 -11.74 -3.20
N ASP A 18 26.85 -12.55 -3.72
CA ASP A 18 26.96 -13.97 -3.33
C ASP A 18 27.48 -14.11 -1.91
N VAL A 19 28.31 -13.16 -1.48
CA VAL A 19 28.82 -13.09 -0.12
C VAL A 19 27.80 -12.42 0.82
N VAL A 20 27.11 -11.35 0.38
CA VAL A 20 26.20 -10.56 1.23
C VAL A 20 24.87 -11.27 1.48
N ALA A 21 24.26 -11.88 0.45
CA ALA A 21 22.92 -12.44 0.53
C ALA A 21 22.67 -13.42 1.69
N PRO A 22 23.58 -14.34 2.02
CA PRO A 22 23.41 -15.23 3.17
C PRO A 22 23.45 -14.52 4.53
N GLN A 23 23.93 -13.28 4.60
CA GLN A 23 24.13 -12.52 5.84
C GLN A 23 22.97 -11.55 6.15
N ILE A 24 22.05 -11.30 5.22
CA ILE A 24 20.97 -10.31 5.38
C ILE A 24 19.59 -10.94 5.26
N ASP A 25 18.63 -10.39 5.98
CA ASP A 25 17.22 -10.76 5.91
C ASP A 25 16.40 -9.72 5.13
N LEU A 26 16.84 -8.45 5.18
CA LEU A 26 16.15 -7.33 4.56
C LEU A 26 17.16 -6.25 4.16
N ALA A 27 17.00 -5.69 2.97
CA ALA A 27 17.71 -4.50 2.52
C ALA A 27 16.72 -3.37 2.21
N ILE A 28 16.90 -2.18 2.81
CA ILE A 28 16.10 -0.98 2.53
C ILE A 28 16.90 -0.11 1.57
N CYS A 29 16.47 0.00 0.31
CA CYS A 29 17.27 0.58 -0.77
C CYS A 29 16.81 2.00 -1.13
N ARG A 30 17.72 2.95 -1.23
CA ARG A 30 17.40 4.30 -1.69
C ARG A 30 16.99 4.30 -3.15
N VAL A 31 15.82 4.90 -3.43
CA VAL A 31 15.33 5.12 -4.79
C VAL A 31 15.75 6.48 -5.31
N GLN A 32 15.65 7.50 -4.47
CA GLN A 32 15.89 8.89 -4.87
C GLN A 32 16.31 9.78 -3.71
N TYR A 33 16.91 10.91 -4.08
CA TYR A 33 17.19 12.07 -3.25
C TYR A 33 16.44 13.26 -3.85
N GLY A 34 15.26 13.59 -3.29
CA GLY A 34 14.29 14.44 -3.94
C GLY A 34 13.81 13.86 -5.30
N SER A 35 12.91 14.59 -5.96
CA SER A 35 12.41 14.18 -7.29
C SER A 35 13.48 14.20 -8.38
N ARG A 36 14.54 15.00 -8.24
CA ARG A 36 15.48 15.28 -9.32
C ARG A 36 16.64 14.29 -9.43
N THR A 37 16.97 13.59 -8.34
CA THR A 37 18.14 12.70 -8.31
C THR A 37 17.69 11.28 -8.01
N VAL A 38 17.68 10.44 -9.05
CA VAL A 38 17.45 9.00 -8.90
C VAL A 38 18.74 8.33 -8.44
N ASP A 39 18.64 7.37 -7.52
CA ASP A 39 19.79 6.59 -7.12
C ASP A 39 20.18 5.61 -8.24
N GLU A 40 21.36 5.81 -8.80
CA GLU A 40 21.86 5.08 -9.97
C GLU A 40 22.09 3.58 -9.70
N ARG A 41 22.18 3.16 -8.44
CA ARG A 41 22.39 1.77 -8.03
C ARG A 41 21.10 1.04 -7.69
N TYR A 42 20.01 1.76 -7.47
CA TYR A 42 18.75 1.17 -6.98
C TYR A 42 18.30 -0.04 -7.81
N THR A 43 18.16 0.13 -9.11
CA THR A 43 17.67 -0.96 -9.99
C THR A 43 18.61 -2.17 -9.96
N SER A 44 19.92 -1.94 -9.98
CA SER A 44 20.90 -3.03 -9.92
C SER A 44 20.85 -3.77 -8.59
N TYR A 45 20.74 -3.03 -7.47
CA TYR A 45 20.66 -3.64 -6.13
C TYR A 45 19.38 -4.48 -5.98
N VAL A 46 18.25 -3.93 -6.35
CA VAL A 46 16.96 -4.63 -6.29
C VAL A 46 16.97 -5.89 -7.16
N THR A 47 17.46 -5.80 -8.39
CA THR A 47 17.59 -6.97 -9.27
C THR A 47 18.41 -8.09 -8.64
N ASN A 48 19.55 -7.75 -8.00
CA ASN A 48 20.38 -8.74 -7.33
C ASN A 48 19.75 -9.35 -6.09
N LEU A 49 19.01 -8.55 -5.31
CA LEU A 49 18.27 -9.02 -4.14
C LEU A 49 17.15 -9.98 -4.55
N GLU A 50 16.35 -9.61 -5.55
CA GLU A 50 15.24 -10.41 -6.06
C GLU A 50 15.70 -11.75 -6.65
N GLN A 51 16.79 -11.74 -7.43
CA GLN A 51 17.39 -12.96 -7.99
C GLN A 51 17.83 -13.96 -6.92
N ARG A 52 18.13 -13.49 -5.71
CA ARG A 52 18.56 -14.32 -4.57
C ARG A 52 17.47 -14.55 -3.53
N GLY A 53 16.24 -14.11 -3.81
CA GLY A 53 15.10 -14.27 -2.92
C GLY A 53 15.22 -13.48 -1.61
N ILE A 54 16.01 -12.39 -1.59
CA ILE A 54 16.15 -11.54 -0.43
C ILE A 54 15.07 -10.45 -0.46
N SER A 55 14.37 -10.30 0.65
CA SER A 55 13.38 -9.25 0.80
C SER A 55 14.00 -7.87 0.74
N HIS A 56 13.36 -6.94 0.03
CA HIS A 56 13.81 -5.57 -0.03
C HIS A 56 12.66 -4.58 0.16
N ALA A 57 13.01 -3.37 0.57
CA ALA A 57 12.13 -2.23 0.69
C ALA A 57 12.78 -1.00 0.04
N ALA A 58 12.04 0.08 -0.06
CA ALA A 58 12.49 1.28 -0.75
C ALA A 58 12.40 2.52 0.16
N TYR A 59 13.38 3.43 0.05
CA TYR A 59 13.28 4.74 0.70
C TYR A 59 13.57 5.89 -0.25
N ALA A 60 12.95 7.03 0.04
CA ALA A 60 13.24 8.30 -0.61
C ALA A 60 13.74 9.30 0.43
N TYR A 61 14.90 9.89 0.20
CA TYR A 61 15.38 11.04 0.96
C TYR A 61 14.56 12.26 0.55
N GLY A 62 13.77 12.83 1.44
CA GLY A 62 12.89 13.96 1.18
C GLY A 62 13.69 15.26 0.91
N CYS A 63 13.37 15.93 -0.21
CA CYS A 63 13.93 17.23 -0.56
C CYS A 63 12.86 18.22 -1.04
N TYR A 64 11.61 17.96 -0.74
CA TYR A 64 10.47 18.80 -1.09
C TYR A 64 10.58 20.19 -0.46
N VAL A 65 10.05 21.18 -1.16
CA VAL A 65 10.06 22.60 -0.73
C VAL A 65 8.70 23.11 -0.26
N SER A 66 7.67 22.28 -0.33
CA SER A 66 6.30 22.59 0.08
C SER A 66 5.45 21.31 0.19
N VAL A 67 4.26 21.42 0.78
CA VAL A 67 3.26 20.34 0.82
C VAL A 67 2.90 19.82 -0.59
N LYS A 68 2.70 20.74 -1.53
CA LYS A 68 2.38 20.36 -2.92
C LYS A 68 3.54 19.62 -3.59
N ASP A 69 4.76 20.04 -3.34
CA ASP A 69 5.96 19.42 -3.88
C ASP A 69 6.19 18.03 -3.26
N ALA A 70 5.93 17.86 -1.96
CA ALA A 70 5.98 16.58 -1.28
C ALA A 70 5.04 15.52 -1.91
N ILE A 71 3.83 15.94 -2.33
CA ILE A 71 2.90 15.07 -3.06
C ILE A 71 3.48 14.64 -4.42
N VAL A 72 4.14 15.55 -5.14
CA VAL A 72 4.80 15.23 -6.42
C VAL A 72 5.96 14.28 -6.18
N GLU A 73 6.81 14.57 -5.20
CA GLU A 73 7.97 13.75 -4.85
C GLU A 73 7.56 12.34 -4.42
N ALA A 74 6.46 12.19 -3.68
CA ALA A 74 5.89 10.88 -3.32
C ALA A 74 5.44 10.09 -4.55
N LYS A 75 4.80 10.74 -5.53
CA LYS A 75 4.38 10.08 -6.79
C LYS A 75 5.57 9.64 -7.63
N ASP A 76 6.60 10.48 -7.73
CA ASP A 76 7.85 10.14 -8.42
C ASP A 76 8.55 8.95 -7.75
N PHE A 77 8.56 8.93 -6.43
CA PHE A 77 9.10 7.83 -5.64
C PHE A 77 8.39 6.52 -5.92
N MET A 78 7.06 6.51 -5.83
CA MET A 78 6.26 5.31 -6.10
C MET A 78 6.42 4.82 -7.54
N ALA A 79 6.51 5.72 -8.51
CA ALA A 79 6.71 5.36 -9.91
C ALA A 79 8.07 4.70 -10.20
N ARG A 80 9.07 4.95 -9.36
CA ARG A 80 10.44 4.43 -9.48
C ARG A 80 10.71 3.21 -8.61
N ALA A 81 9.99 3.07 -7.50
CA ALA A 81 10.12 1.95 -6.59
C ALA A 81 9.71 0.63 -7.28
N SER A 82 10.43 -0.45 -6.98
CA SER A 82 10.03 -1.79 -7.44
C SER A 82 8.66 -2.16 -6.86
N ALA A 83 7.80 -2.75 -7.69
CA ALA A 83 6.52 -3.28 -7.23
C ALA A 83 6.66 -4.42 -6.20
N ASN A 84 7.85 -5.05 -6.12
CA ASN A 84 8.17 -6.11 -5.17
C ASN A 84 8.71 -5.57 -3.82
N ALA A 85 8.90 -4.24 -3.69
CA ALA A 85 9.31 -3.63 -2.43
C ALA A 85 8.26 -3.92 -1.34
N LYS A 86 8.71 -4.33 -0.16
CA LYS A 86 7.81 -4.76 0.93
C LYS A 86 7.12 -3.58 1.63
N PHE A 87 7.75 -2.43 1.62
CA PHE A 87 7.24 -1.17 2.14
C PHE A 87 8.02 0.01 1.56
N LEU A 88 7.50 1.21 1.75
CA LEU A 88 8.14 2.47 1.40
C LEU A 88 8.53 3.23 2.66
N VAL A 89 9.58 4.05 2.59
CA VAL A 89 9.99 4.93 3.69
C VAL A 89 10.22 6.34 3.16
N LEU A 90 9.65 7.33 3.85
CA LEU A 90 10.09 8.72 3.74
C LEU A 90 11.22 8.92 4.74
N ASP A 91 12.37 9.36 4.24
CA ASP A 91 13.54 9.72 5.01
C ASP A 91 13.60 11.25 5.15
N VAL A 92 13.53 11.73 6.42
CA VAL A 92 13.49 13.15 6.78
C VAL A 92 14.68 13.53 7.63
N GLU A 93 15.60 14.27 7.04
CA GLU A 93 16.84 14.69 7.68
C GLU A 93 17.14 16.18 7.48
N ASP A 94 18.35 16.61 7.79
CA ASP A 94 18.77 18.02 7.77
C ASP A 94 18.60 18.67 6.40
N ASP A 95 18.81 17.97 5.29
CA ASP A 95 18.62 18.56 3.96
C ASP A 95 17.13 18.68 3.60
N THR A 96 16.27 17.79 4.14
CA THR A 96 14.81 17.98 4.05
C THR A 96 14.39 19.24 4.80
N LEU A 97 14.92 19.43 6.02
CA LEU A 97 14.65 20.65 6.80
C LEU A 97 15.14 21.92 6.08
N LYS A 98 16.33 21.89 5.47
CA LYS A 98 16.85 23.04 4.70
C LYS A 98 15.99 23.37 3.49
N SER A 99 15.46 22.37 2.81
CA SER A 99 14.64 22.58 1.61
C SER A 99 13.22 23.03 1.92
N CYS A 100 12.57 22.43 2.92
CA CYS A 100 11.16 22.68 3.26
C CYS A 100 10.98 23.83 4.26
N GLY A 101 11.96 24.02 5.14
CA GLY A 101 11.84 24.90 6.29
C GLY A 101 11.06 24.28 7.46
N PRO A 102 11.29 24.78 8.69
CA PRO A 102 10.75 24.18 9.91
C PRO A 102 9.22 24.24 10.01
N ASP A 103 8.61 25.29 9.46
CA ASP A 103 7.18 25.57 9.64
C ASP A 103 6.26 24.65 8.84
N GLN A 104 6.74 24.12 7.70
CA GLN A 104 5.98 23.24 6.81
C GLN A 104 6.44 21.78 6.85
N LEU A 105 7.55 21.48 7.54
CA LEU A 105 8.19 20.18 7.48
C LEU A 105 7.25 19.02 7.86
N ALA A 106 6.54 19.15 8.97
CA ALA A 106 5.64 18.09 9.44
C ALA A 106 4.42 17.94 8.50
N GLU A 107 3.85 19.01 8.02
CA GLU A 107 2.71 18.97 7.10
C GLU A 107 3.09 18.39 5.74
N ALA A 108 4.23 18.79 5.20
CA ALA A 108 4.75 18.27 3.93
C ALA A 108 5.13 16.78 4.05
N SER A 109 5.79 16.38 5.16
CA SER A 109 6.10 14.97 5.44
C SER A 109 4.83 14.12 5.56
N LYS A 110 3.80 14.66 6.24
CA LYS A 110 2.49 14.01 6.33
C LYS A 110 1.86 13.84 4.94
N ALA A 111 1.87 14.87 4.10
CA ALA A 111 1.30 14.81 2.76
C ALA A 111 2.02 13.78 1.86
N PHE A 112 3.34 13.65 1.98
CA PHE A 112 4.12 12.61 1.29
C PHE A 112 3.65 11.21 1.71
N ILE A 113 3.62 10.95 3.03
CA ILE A 113 3.23 9.65 3.59
C ILE A 113 1.78 9.32 3.23
N ASP A 114 0.84 10.26 3.40
CA ASP A 114 -0.56 10.06 3.06
C ASP A 114 -0.76 9.76 1.56
N THR A 115 0.04 10.38 0.68
CA THR A 115 0.03 10.10 -0.76
C THR A 115 0.44 8.66 -1.06
N CYS A 116 1.50 8.16 -0.42
CA CYS A 116 1.94 6.79 -0.59
C CYS A 116 0.93 5.79 0.03
N LYS A 117 0.38 6.11 1.20
CA LYS A 117 -0.65 5.28 1.87
C LYS A 117 -1.95 5.21 1.05
N ALA A 118 -2.38 6.32 0.47
CA ALA A 118 -3.56 6.35 -0.42
C ALA A 118 -3.39 5.50 -1.68
N ALA A 119 -2.15 5.23 -2.11
CA ALA A 119 -1.82 4.30 -3.17
C ALA A 119 -1.69 2.84 -2.68
N GLY A 120 -1.99 2.56 -1.41
CA GLY A 120 -1.99 1.22 -0.82
C GLY A 120 -0.65 0.76 -0.25
N TRP A 121 0.36 1.60 -0.17
CA TRP A 121 1.65 1.22 0.39
C TRP A 121 1.67 1.24 1.92
N LYS A 122 2.36 0.27 2.51
CA LYS A 122 2.84 0.36 3.89
C LYS A 122 3.97 1.39 3.93
N VAL A 123 3.86 2.41 4.77
CA VAL A 123 4.78 3.55 4.75
C VAL A 123 5.39 3.82 6.11
N GLY A 124 6.72 3.79 6.17
CA GLY A 124 7.50 4.21 7.34
C GLY A 124 7.93 5.67 7.27
N LEU A 125 8.22 6.22 8.44
CA LEU A 125 8.93 7.48 8.60
C LEU A 125 10.31 7.19 9.20
N TYR A 126 11.38 7.44 8.44
CA TYR A 126 12.72 7.62 9.01
C TYR A 126 12.90 9.10 9.33
N VAL A 127 13.40 9.39 10.53
CA VAL A 127 13.60 10.77 10.96
C VAL A 127 14.81 10.88 11.88
N GLY A 128 15.65 11.88 11.63
CA GLY A 128 16.77 12.23 12.51
C GLY A 128 16.30 12.38 13.95
N HIS A 129 16.94 11.66 14.89
CA HIS A 129 16.54 11.64 16.32
C HIS A 129 16.31 13.02 16.91
N HIS A 130 17.17 13.99 16.59
CA HIS A 130 17.11 15.39 17.07
C HIS A 130 15.93 16.18 16.47
N MET A 131 15.32 15.70 15.38
CA MET A 131 14.28 16.40 14.64
C MET A 131 12.87 15.96 15.08
N TYR A 132 12.70 14.74 15.57
CA TYR A 132 11.42 14.07 15.75
C TYR A 132 10.39 14.89 16.53
N ASN A 133 10.73 15.38 17.71
CA ASN A 133 9.85 16.24 18.49
C ASN A 133 9.99 17.73 18.14
N LYS A 134 11.20 18.14 17.77
CA LYS A 134 11.52 19.56 17.58
C LYS A 134 10.73 20.23 16.46
N TYR A 135 10.42 19.48 15.41
CA TYR A 135 9.74 19.99 14.22
C TYR A 135 8.36 19.35 13.99
N GLY A 136 7.74 18.80 15.04
CA GLY A 136 6.39 18.25 14.98
C GLY A 136 6.25 16.93 14.24
N LEU A 137 7.34 16.27 13.89
CA LEU A 137 7.34 15.01 13.13
C LEU A 137 6.75 13.85 13.94
N SER A 138 6.71 13.95 15.27
CA SER A 138 6.00 13.02 16.16
C SER A 138 4.47 13.00 15.95
N GLY A 139 3.91 14.02 15.30
CA GLY A 139 2.51 14.08 14.89
C GLY A 139 2.22 13.42 13.55
N VAL A 140 3.24 13.06 12.77
CA VAL A 140 3.08 12.41 11.45
C VAL A 140 2.76 10.93 11.62
N ARG A 141 1.63 10.48 11.05
CA ARG A 141 1.13 9.11 11.20
C ARG A 141 1.63 8.21 10.07
N ALA A 142 2.78 7.58 10.30
CA ALA A 142 3.29 6.47 9.48
C ALA A 142 2.83 5.12 10.06
N ASP A 143 3.00 4.03 9.31
CA ASP A 143 2.67 2.67 9.77
C ASP A 143 3.73 2.12 10.72
N PHE A 144 4.96 2.62 10.61
CA PHE A 144 6.05 2.35 11.52
C PHE A 144 7.04 3.53 11.57
N LEU A 145 7.83 3.57 12.63
CA LEU A 145 8.83 4.61 12.88
C LEU A 145 10.23 4.01 12.88
N TRP A 146 11.15 4.65 12.15
CA TRP A 146 12.55 4.27 12.06
C TRP A 146 13.43 5.45 12.51
N ILE A 147 14.23 5.25 13.55
CA ILE A 147 15.04 6.31 14.14
C ILE A 147 16.51 5.91 14.20
N PRO A 148 17.44 6.75 13.69
CA PRO A 148 18.87 6.58 13.89
C PRO A 148 19.29 7.06 15.29
N ARG A 149 20.08 6.27 15.97
CA ARG A 149 20.84 6.70 17.14
C ARG A 149 22.07 5.82 17.36
N TYR A 150 23.22 6.42 17.33
CA TYR A 150 24.51 5.72 17.31
C TYR A 150 25.19 5.71 18.69
N GLY A 151 26.32 5.02 18.80
CA GLY A 151 27.14 5.01 20.02
C GLY A 151 26.59 4.14 21.14
N GLY A 152 25.77 3.12 20.83
CA GLY A 152 25.23 2.17 21.81
C GLY A 152 24.03 2.67 22.60
N ASN A 153 23.57 3.89 22.37
CA ASN A 153 22.39 4.45 23.01
C ASN A 153 21.14 4.14 22.18
N LYS A 154 20.10 3.60 22.83
CA LYS A 154 18.79 3.42 22.17
C LYS A 154 18.12 4.78 21.94
N PRO A 155 17.25 4.89 20.91
CA PRO A 155 16.39 6.05 20.75
C PRO A 155 15.60 6.37 22.03
N GLU A 156 15.41 7.64 22.33
CA GLU A 156 14.61 8.10 23.48
C GLU A 156 13.11 7.95 23.22
N TYR A 157 12.72 7.82 21.95
CA TYR A 157 11.35 7.67 21.53
C TYR A 157 11.05 6.22 21.16
N PRO A 158 9.83 5.72 21.43
CA PRO A 158 9.40 4.43 20.90
C PRO A 158 9.51 4.44 19.37
N CYS A 159 10.21 3.45 18.82
CA CYS A 159 10.32 3.25 17.37
C CYS A 159 10.25 1.75 17.06
N ASP A 160 10.05 1.42 15.80
CA ASP A 160 9.94 0.05 15.34
C ASP A 160 11.27 -0.48 14.79
N ILE A 161 11.98 0.38 14.04
CA ILE A 161 13.32 0.12 13.54
C ILE A 161 14.29 1.12 14.17
N TRP A 162 15.40 0.61 14.66
CA TRP A 162 16.50 1.42 15.20
C TRP A 162 17.72 1.23 14.31
N GLN A 163 18.13 2.28 13.59
CA GLN A 163 19.44 2.32 12.94
C GLN A 163 20.51 2.60 14.02
N TYR A 164 21.20 1.55 14.43
CA TYR A 164 22.09 1.62 15.59
C TYR A 164 23.54 1.99 15.24
N THR A 165 23.90 1.90 13.95
CA THR A 165 25.22 2.28 13.44
C THR A 165 25.17 2.64 11.96
N GLU A 166 25.97 3.65 11.59
CA GLU A 166 26.27 4.02 10.20
C GLU A 166 27.67 3.50 9.75
N THR A 167 28.33 2.74 10.62
CA THR A 167 29.69 2.23 10.41
C THR A 167 29.78 0.73 10.66
N GLY A 168 28.66 0.01 10.49
CA GLY A 168 28.64 -1.44 10.51
C GLY A 168 29.53 -2.00 9.39
N ASN A 169 29.87 -3.29 9.49
CA ASN A 169 30.65 -3.95 8.45
C ASN A 169 30.04 -5.32 8.15
N ILE A 170 29.79 -5.58 6.87
CA ILE A 170 29.33 -6.88 6.36
C ILE A 170 30.31 -7.30 5.25
N ASP A 171 30.73 -8.55 5.31
CA ASP A 171 31.60 -9.12 4.26
C ASP A 171 30.89 -9.03 2.90
N GLY A 172 31.60 -8.61 1.87
CA GLY A 172 31.08 -8.43 0.52
C GLY A 172 30.48 -7.05 0.23
N ILE A 173 30.19 -6.23 1.26
CA ILE A 173 29.76 -4.83 1.10
C ILE A 173 30.70 -3.85 1.81
N GLY A 174 31.33 -4.26 2.92
CA GLY A 174 32.17 -3.38 3.76
C GLY A 174 31.30 -2.51 4.67
N LYS A 175 31.59 -1.20 4.72
CA LYS A 175 30.88 -0.24 5.56
C LYS A 175 29.41 -0.12 5.13
N VAL A 176 28.48 -0.31 6.07
CA VAL A 176 27.03 -0.31 5.82
C VAL A 176 26.26 0.06 7.09
N ASP A 177 25.09 0.66 6.90
CA ASP A 177 24.15 0.98 7.95
C ASP A 177 23.42 -0.28 8.42
N LEU A 178 23.35 -0.47 9.74
CA LEU A 178 22.74 -1.65 10.35
C LEU A 178 21.58 -1.30 11.27
N ASN A 179 20.57 -2.14 11.26
CA ASN A 179 19.31 -1.89 11.92
C ASN A 179 18.88 -3.05 12.83
N TYR A 180 18.16 -2.72 13.91
CA TYR A 180 17.42 -3.66 14.74
C TYR A 180 15.92 -3.39 14.70
N LEU A 181 15.13 -4.46 14.75
CA LEU A 181 13.72 -4.36 15.12
C LEU A 181 13.63 -4.28 16.65
N VAL A 182 12.95 -3.27 17.15
CA VAL A 182 12.94 -2.96 18.60
C VAL A 182 11.54 -2.83 19.21
N SER A 183 10.48 -2.98 18.39
CA SER A 183 9.08 -3.07 18.82
C SER A 183 8.59 -4.53 18.82
N ASP A 184 7.32 -4.74 19.05
CA ASP A 184 6.63 -6.02 18.92
C ASP A 184 6.38 -6.44 17.44
N LYS A 185 6.62 -5.53 16.47
CA LYS A 185 6.55 -5.87 15.05
C LYS A 185 7.72 -6.79 14.67
N SER A 186 7.39 -8.03 14.30
CA SER A 186 8.37 -9.02 13.84
C SER A 186 8.93 -8.68 12.46
N LEU A 187 10.02 -9.34 12.05
CA LEU A 187 10.51 -9.24 10.68
C LEU A 187 9.42 -9.63 9.67
N SER A 188 8.64 -10.66 9.98
CA SER A 188 7.51 -11.07 9.13
C SER A 188 6.46 -9.97 8.97
N TRP A 189 6.19 -9.16 10.00
CA TRP A 189 5.32 -8.00 9.85
C TRP A 189 5.83 -7.03 8.78
N PHE A 190 7.13 -6.89 8.63
CA PHE A 190 7.73 -6.03 7.60
C PHE A 190 7.78 -6.70 6.23
N ILE A 191 8.20 -7.96 6.13
CA ILE A 191 8.51 -8.63 4.85
C ILE A 191 7.40 -9.56 4.34
N ASP A 192 6.69 -10.25 5.25
CA ASP A 192 5.50 -11.04 4.92
C ASP A 192 4.25 -10.19 5.02
N GLY A 193 4.38 -9.11 5.71
CA GLY A 193 3.35 -8.12 6.05
C GLY A 193 2.87 -7.25 4.92
N THR A 194 3.02 -7.70 3.77
CA THR A 194 2.02 -7.57 2.73
C THR A 194 0.69 -8.18 3.16
N SER A 195 0.61 -8.82 4.33
CA SER A 195 -0.66 -9.28 4.89
C SER A 195 -1.68 -8.18 5.19
N GLN A 196 -1.29 -6.88 5.20
CA GLN A 196 -2.28 -5.80 5.31
C GLN A 196 -2.44 -5.00 4.01
N VAL A 197 -1.48 -5.08 3.07
CA VAL A 197 -1.55 -4.41 1.77
C VAL A 197 -1.70 -5.42 0.63
N GLN A 198 -1.24 -6.68 0.77
CA GLN A 198 -1.64 -7.75 -0.14
C GLN A 198 -3.09 -8.16 0.08
N ASP A 199 -3.66 -8.03 1.28
CA ASP A 199 -5.09 -8.18 1.46
C ASP A 199 -5.89 -7.02 0.82
N ASN A 200 -5.29 -5.85 0.57
CA ASN A 200 -5.95 -4.75 -0.12
C ASN A 200 -5.47 -4.47 -1.55
N LEU A 201 -4.30 -4.97 -1.99
CA LEU A 201 -3.87 -4.96 -3.39
C LEU A 201 -4.13 -6.29 -4.10
N GLY A 202 -4.42 -7.35 -3.36
CA GLY A 202 -4.89 -8.63 -3.90
C GLY A 202 -6.40 -8.80 -3.82
N GLN A 203 -7.09 -7.97 -3.03
CA GLN A 203 -8.54 -7.92 -3.08
C GLN A 203 -8.95 -6.91 -4.15
N PRO A 204 -9.60 -7.32 -5.21
CA PRO A 204 -10.07 -6.38 -6.21
C PRO A 204 -10.92 -5.33 -5.52
N VAL A 205 -10.54 -4.06 -5.69
CA VAL A 205 -11.39 -2.94 -5.24
C VAL A 205 -12.66 -3.02 -6.06
N GLY A 206 -13.83 -2.99 -5.41
CA GLY A 206 -15.11 -3.15 -6.10
C GLY A 206 -15.75 -4.53 -5.89
N ILE A 207 -16.69 -4.86 -6.73
CA ILE A 207 -17.56 -6.04 -6.60
C ILE A 207 -17.51 -7.00 -7.78
N GLY A 208 -16.74 -6.68 -8.83
CA GLY A 208 -16.60 -7.51 -10.02
C GLY A 208 -15.91 -6.80 -11.17
N ILE A 209 -15.73 -7.51 -12.28
CA ILE A 209 -15.18 -7.01 -13.54
C ILE A 209 -16.23 -7.15 -14.63
N ALA A 210 -16.44 -6.09 -15.44
CA ALA A 210 -17.34 -6.07 -16.56
C ALA A 210 -16.59 -5.89 -17.88
N ILE A 211 -16.94 -6.67 -18.89
CA ILE A 211 -16.41 -6.55 -20.26
C ILE A 211 -17.59 -6.36 -21.20
N SER A 212 -17.50 -5.38 -22.11
CA SER A 212 -18.55 -5.14 -23.13
C SER A 212 -18.81 -6.38 -23.97
N LYS A 213 -20.08 -6.73 -24.18
CA LYS A 213 -20.52 -7.78 -25.11
C LYS A 213 -20.33 -7.38 -26.58
N TYR A 214 -20.15 -6.09 -26.83
CA TYR A 214 -20.07 -5.53 -28.16
C TYR A 214 -18.62 -5.37 -28.65
N PRO A 215 -18.40 -5.25 -29.95
CA PRO A 215 -17.04 -4.99 -30.48
C PRO A 215 -16.53 -3.60 -30.08
N GLU A 216 -15.21 -3.44 -30.17
CA GLU A 216 -14.53 -2.15 -30.02
C GLU A 216 -15.18 -1.08 -30.91
N GLY A 217 -15.36 0.11 -30.38
CA GLY A 217 -16.00 1.24 -31.09
C GLY A 217 -17.53 1.27 -30.99
N TYR A 218 -18.19 0.21 -30.49
CA TYR A 218 -19.63 0.24 -30.24
C TYR A 218 -19.94 1.07 -28.99
N GLY A 219 -20.82 2.06 -29.12
CA GLY A 219 -21.19 2.98 -28.03
C GLY A 219 -22.21 2.38 -27.06
N ILE A 220 -21.81 2.18 -25.79
CA ILE A 220 -22.73 1.84 -24.70
C ILE A 220 -23.04 3.11 -23.92
N ASN A 221 -24.33 3.40 -23.69
CA ASN A 221 -24.76 4.60 -23.01
C ASN A 221 -24.31 4.64 -21.56
N LEU A 222 -23.75 5.80 -21.15
CA LEU A 222 -23.44 6.17 -19.80
C LEU A 222 -24.51 7.04 -19.19
N TYR A 223 -24.77 6.85 -17.90
CA TYR A 223 -25.79 7.58 -17.16
C TYR A 223 -25.24 8.13 -15.84
N LYS A 224 -25.75 9.26 -15.39
CA LYS A 224 -25.33 9.92 -14.15
C LYS A 224 -25.94 9.26 -12.90
N ASN A 225 -27.17 8.76 -13.00
CA ASN A 225 -27.96 8.20 -11.89
C ASN A 225 -28.65 6.91 -12.35
N PRO A 226 -28.64 5.84 -11.54
CA PRO A 226 -29.30 4.59 -11.92
C PRO A 226 -30.84 4.64 -11.75
N GLU A 227 -31.35 5.43 -10.81
CA GLU A 227 -32.81 5.55 -10.56
C GLU A 227 -33.50 6.38 -11.64
N GLU A 228 -32.88 7.49 -12.03
CA GLU A 228 -33.34 8.37 -13.11
C GLU A 228 -32.19 8.52 -14.12
N PRO A 229 -32.09 7.63 -15.12
CA PRO A 229 -30.96 7.58 -16.03
C PRO A 229 -30.84 8.83 -16.90
N ILE A 230 -29.97 9.78 -16.50
CA ILE A 230 -29.61 10.94 -17.31
C ILE A 230 -28.40 10.57 -18.13
N PHE A 231 -28.55 10.56 -19.45
CA PHE A 231 -27.49 10.26 -20.39
C PHE A 231 -26.33 11.25 -20.27
N THR A 232 -25.07 10.74 -20.22
CA THR A 232 -23.85 11.54 -20.08
C THR A 232 -22.80 11.31 -21.15
N GLY A 233 -22.94 10.24 -21.96
CA GLY A 233 -21.96 9.88 -22.97
C GLY A 233 -21.96 8.40 -23.30
N HIS A 234 -20.88 7.92 -23.91
CA HIS A 234 -20.72 6.53 -24.31
C HIS A 234 -19.39 5.95 -23.85
N ILE A 235 -19.40 4.65 -23.52
CA ILE A 235 -18.21 3.80 -23.50
C ILE A 235 -18.07 3.16 -24.89
N THR A 236 -16.89 3.23 -25.48
CA THR A 236 -16.60 2.65 -26.80
C THR A 236 -15.51 1.58 -26.75
N ASN A 237 -14.71 1.56 -25.69
CA ASN A 237 -13.58 0.64 -25.56
C ASN A 237 -14.02 -0.73 -25.02
N LYS A 238 -13.48 -1.79 -25.62
CA LYS A 238 -13.69 -3.18 -25.17
C LYS A 238 -12.55 -3.63 -24.25
N ILE A 239 -12.45 -3.02 -23.08
CA ILE A 239 -11.48 -3.36 -22.04
C ILE A 239 -12.21 -3.85 -20.78
N PRO A 240 -11.54 -4.57 -19.86
CA PRO A 240 -12.11 -4.87 -18.55
C PRO A 240 -12.32 -3.61 -17.72
N TYR A 241 -13.52 -3.44 -17.17
CA TYR A 241 -13.89 -2.35 -16.27
C TYR A 241 -14.18 -2.90 -14.89
N LEU A 242 -13.61 -2.29 -13.85
CA LEU A 242 -13.94 -2.61 -12.48
C LEU A 242 -15.34 -2.07 -12.14
N ILE A 243 -16.15 -2.92 -11.49
CA ILE A 243 -17.48 -2.56 -11.00
C ILE A 243 -17.37 -2.12 -9.55
N PHE A 244 -17.78 -0.90 -9.25
CA PHE A 244 -17.74 -0.36 -7.88
C PHE A 244 -19.06 -0.54 -7.13
N GLU A 245 -20.17 -0.40 -7.81
CA GLU A 245 -21.50 -0.48 -7.22
C GLU A 245 -22.48 -1.18 -8.18
N GLY A 246 -23.51 -1.80 -7.65
CA GLY A 246 -24.67 -2.32 -8.38
C GLY A 246 -25.97 -1.64 -7.94
N TYR A 247 -26.83 -1.35 -8.90
CA TYR A 247 -28.21 -0.95 -8.67
C TYR A 247 -29.14 -2.07 -9.20
N TRP A 248 -29.96 -2.61 -8.34
CA TRP A 248 -30.78 -3.81 -8.62
C TRP A 248 -32.25 -3.41 -8.74
N GLY A 249 -32.60 -2.83 -9.88
CA GLY A 249 -33.95 -2.40 -10.20
C GLY A 249 -34.83 -3.52 -10.75
N GLY A 250 -34.24 -4.68 -11.04
CA GLY A 250 -34.89 -5.87 -11.62
C GLY A 250 -34.89 -5.88 -13.15
N GLY A 251 -34.33 -6.94 -13.74
CA GLY A 251 -34.31 -7.18 -15.18
C GLY A 251 -33.50 -6.14 -15.96
N ASP A 252 -34.14 -5.47 -16.92
CA ASP A 252 -33.51 -4.44 -17.77
C ASP A 252 -33.17 -3.12 -17.05
N LYS A 253 -33.57 -3.00 -15.78
CA LYS A 253 -33.28 -1.85 -14.93
C LYS A 253 -32.01 -2.03 -14.08
N ASP A 254 -31.42 -3.21 -14.11
CA ASP A 254 -30.18 -3.44 -13.37
C ASP A 254 -29.04 -2.65 -13.99
N MET A 255 -28.31 -1.92 -13.15
CA MET A 255 -27.19 -1.07 -13.57
C MET A 255 -25.97 -1.31 -12.72
N ILE A 256 -24.79 -1.10 -13.32
CA ILE A 256 -23.49 -1.19 -12.66
C ILE A 256 -22.73 0.13 -12.85
N LYS A 257 -21.97 0.49 -11.83
CA LYS A 257 -21.12 1.68 -11.83
C LYS A 257 -19.68 1.30 -12.15
N LEU A 258 -19.17 1.83 -13.23
CA LEU A 258 -17.85 1.48 -13.77
C LEU A 258 -16.81 2.58 -13.55
N GLY A 259 -15.56 2.17 -13.34
CA GLY A 259 -14.39 3.06 -13.31
C GLY A 259 -14.35 4.00 -12.11
N ASN A 260 -13.40 4.93 -12.11
CA ASN A 260 -13.20 5.92 -11.06
C ASN A 260 -14.21 7.09 -11.09
N GLU A 261 -14.96 7.20 -12.15
CA GLU A 261 -15.98 8.22 -12.32
C GLU A 261 -17.36 7.65 -12.04
N LYS A 262 -18.28 8.50 -11.59
CA LYS A 262 -19.66 8.12 -11.23
C LYS A 262 -20.49 7.89 -12.48
N GLN A 263 -20.17 6.85 -13.24
CA GLN A 263 -20.82 6.53 -14.51
C GLN A 263 -21.53 5.18 -14.41
N TRP A 264 -22.83 5.22 -14.60
CA TRP A 264 -23.69 4.04 -14.58
C TRP A 264 -23.95 3.54 -15.99
N VAL A 265 -23.98 2.22 -16.15
CA VAL A 265 -24.32 1.53 -17.39
C VAL A 265 -25.32 0.43 -17.11
N LYS A 266 -26.14 0.07 -18.09
CA LYS A 266 -27.03 -1.08 -17.97
C LYS A 266 -26.21 -2.38 -17.95
N LEU A 267 -26.51 -3.24 -16.99
CA LEU A 267 -25.83 -4.52 -16.79
C LEU A 267 -25.96 -5.45 -18.02
N GLU A 268 -27.10 -5.41 -18.70
CA GLU A 268 -27.40 -6.27 -19.88
C GLU A 268 -26.37 -6.18 -21.01
N HIS A 269 -25.59 -5.08 -21.07
CA HIS A 269 -24.58 -4.83 -22.12
C HIS A 269 -23.21 -5.42 -21.80
N PHE A 270 -23.05 -6.07 -20.64
CA PHE A 270 -21.75 -6.56 -20.18
C PHE A 270 -21.80 -8.04 -19.80
N ASP A 271 -20.71 -8.75 -20.10
CA ASP A 271 -20.34 -9.99 -19.45
C ASP A 271 -19.64 -9.62 -18.15
N VAL A 272 -20.07 -10.22 -17.03
CA VAL A 272 -19.59 -9.85 -15.70
C VAL A 272 -19.06 -11.06 -14.96
N GLU A 273 -17.85 -10.90 -14.43
CA GLU A 273 -17.25 -11.77 -13.42
C GLU A 273 -17.39 -11.11 -12.05
N TRP A 274 -18.25 -11.68 -11.21
CA TRP A 274 -18.51 -11.18 -9.86
C TRP A 274 -17.47 -11.69 -8.90
N PHE A 275 -16.99 -10.82 -8.01
CA PHE A 275 -16.10 -11.25 -6.95
C PHE A 275 -16.84 -12.03 -5.87
N HIS A 276 -16.11 -12.98 -5.27
CA HIS A 276 -16.60 -13.81 -4.19
C HIS A 276 -15.72 -13.68 -2.95
N ALA A 277 -16.36 -13.63 -1.79
CA ALA A 277 -15.71 -13.62 -0.49
C ALA A 277 -15.53 -15.05 0.03
N TYR A 278 -14.33 -15.39 0.44
CA TYR A 278 -13.92 -16.68 1.01
C TYR A 278 -13.44 -16.44 2.44
N SER A 279 -13.86 -17.27 3.39
CA SER A 279 -13.45 -17.16 4.79
C SER A 279 -11.94 -17.26 4.97
N ASN A 280 -11.38 -16.42 5.84
CA ASN A 280 -10.00 -16.55 6.33
C ASN A 280 -9.87 -17.62 7.44
N TYR A 281 -10.98 -18.16 7.93
CA TYR A 281 -11.01 -19.10 9.03
C TYR A 281 -11.17 -20.55 8.54
N PRO A 282 -10.72 -21.54 9.33
CA PRO A 282 -10.91 -22.96 9.00
C PRO A 282 -12.38 -23.35 8.88
N VAL A 283 -12.64 -24.43 8.14
CA VAL A 283 -13.98 -25.03 8.03
C VAL A 283 -14.54 -25.33 9.43
N GLY A 284 -15.82 -24.97 9.63
CA GLY A 284 -16.50 -25.09 10.91
C GLY A 284 -16.48 -23.85 11.80
N TYR A 285 -15.70 -22.83 11.42
CA TYR A 285 -15.78 -21.51 12.04
C TYR A 285 -16.84 -20.68 11.31
N GLY A 286 -17.78 -20.12 12.06
CA GLY A 286 -18.75 -19.16 11.54
C GLY A 286 -18.15 -17.76 11.44
N ILE A 287 -18.66 -16.97 10.49
CA ILE A 287 -18.34 -15.55 10.37
C ILE A 287 -19.56 -14.76 10.86
N ASN A 288 -19.32 -13.76 11.73
CA ASN A 288 -20.38 -12.85 12.17
C ASN A 288 -20.89 -12.02 11.00
N TYR A 289 -22.22 -11.93 10.85
CA TYR A 289 -22.82 -11.00 9.91
C TYR A 289 -23.78 -10.02 10.62
N TYR A 290 -23.97 -8.86 10.00
CA TYR A 290 -24.59 -7.69 10.57
C TYR A 290 -25.66 -7.13 9.62
N ALA A 291 -26.54 -6.27 10.14
CA ALA A 291 -27.63 -5.66 9.37
C ALA A 291 -27.15 -4.50 8.47
N GLU A 292 -26.04 -3.86 8.84
CA GLU A 292 -25.52 -2.64 8.20
C GLU A 292 -23.99 -2.70 8.04
N PRO A 293 -23.41 -1.86 7.15
CA PRO A 293 -21.97 -1.87 6.86
C PRO A 293 -21.08 -1.45 8.03
N GLU A 294 -21.60 -0.70 9.00
CA GLU A 294 -20.88 -0.34 10.23
C GLU A 294 -20.62 -1.56 11.14
N CYS A 295 -21.23 -2.71 10.84
CA CYS A 295 -21.07 -3.98 11.55
C CYS A 295 -21.32 -3.89 13.07
N ILE A 296 -22.37 -3.19 13.47
CA ILE A 296 -22.76 -2.98 14.87
C ILE A 296 -23.86 -3.95 15.29
N ASN A 297 -24.95 -4.05 14.49
CA ASN A 297 -26.11 -4.88 14.85
C ASN A 297 -25.93 -6.31 14.34
N PHE A 298 -25.40 -7.16 15.22
CA PHE A 298 -25.19 -8.58 14.95
C PHE A 298 -26.51 -9.31 14.62
N LYS A 299 -26.55 -10.04 13.51
CA LYS A 299 -27.70 -10.84 13.06
C LYS A 299 -27.49 -12.34 13.23
N GLY A 300 -26.25 -12.81 13.21
CA GLY A 300 -25.98 -14.23 13.34
C GLY A 300 -24.63 -14.64 12.75
N LEU A 301 -24.48 -15.93 12.52
CA LEU A 301 -23.28 -16.56 11.93
C LEU A 301 -23.62 -17.11 10.55
N ILE A 302 -22.73 -16.90 9.60
CA ILE A 302 -22.75 -17.59 8.30
C ILE A 302 -21.72 -18.72 8.29
N ASP A 303 -21.91 -19.67 7.38
CA ASP A 303 -20.97 -20.77 7.18
C ASP A 303 -19.67 -20.27 6.54
N GLY A 304 -18.55 -20.37 7.27
CA GLY A 304 -17.24 -20.00 6.78
C GLY A 304 -16.65 -20.96 5.73
N SER A 305 -17.28 -22.10 5.44
CA SER A 305 -16.82 -23.04 4.40
C SER A 305 -17.32 -22.70 3.00
N SER A 306 -18.32 -21.82 2.89
CA SER A 306 -18.91 -21.40 1.63
C SER A 306 -18.29 -20.11 1.10
N SER A 307 -18.32 -19.92 -0.22
CA SER A 307 -18.02 -18.63 -0.83
C SER A 307 -19.31 -17.84 -1.03
N TYR A 308 -19.22 -16.54 -0.89
CA TYR A 308 -20.35 -15.62 -1.02
C TYR A 308 -20.07 -14.57 -2.09
N ARG A 309 -20.99 -14.33 -3.02
CA ARG A 309 -20.87 -13.23 -3.97
C ARG A 309 -20.84 -11.89 -3.24
N VAL A 310 -19.96 -10.99 -3.66
CA VAL A 310 -19.89 -9.61 -3.18
C VAL A 310 -20.94 -8.77 -3.90
N TRP A 311 -21.97 -8.30 -3.18
CA TRP A 311 -23.06 -7.48 -3.73
C TRP A 311 -22.81 -5.98 -3.57
N ALA A 312 -22.15 -5.59 -2.49
CA ALA A 312 -21.72 -4.22 -2.22
C ALA A 312 -20.48 -4.21 -1.33
N ARG A 313 -19.73 -3.11 -1.35
CA ARG A 313 -18.62 -2.84 -0.43
C ARG A 313 -18.73 -1.43 0.11
N LYS A 314 -18.57 -1.26 1.41
CA LYS A 314 -18.62 0.04 2.06
C LYS A 314 -17.82 0.02 3.36
N GLU A 315 -16.87 0.94 3.51
CA GLU A 315 -16.16 1.22 4.77
C GLU A 315 -15.50 -0.01 5.45
N GLY A 316 -14.94 -0.94 4.66
CA GLY A 316 -14.29 -2.15 5.19
C GLY A 316 -15.27 -3.29 5.52
N ALA A 317 -16.51 -3.19 5.03
CA ALA A 317 -17.51 -4.24 5.07
C ALA A 317 -18.00 -4.63 3.67
N ILE A 318 -18.48 -5.86 3.55
CA ILE A 318 -19.03 -6.42 2.32
C ILE A 318 -20.45 -6.90 2.57
N ASP A 319 -21.37 -6.55 1.66
CA ASP A 319 -22.69 -7.19 1.59
C ASP A 319 -22.57 -8.49 0.79
N ILE A 320 -22.89 -9.60 1.43
CA ILE A 320 -22.91 -10.93 0.86
C ILE A 320 -24.32 -11.35 0.38
N GLY A 321 -25.23 -10.39 0.33
CA GLY A 321 -26.60 -10.53 -0.12
C GLY A 321 -27.63 -10.31 0.98
N GLN A 322 -28.80 -9.79 0.59
CA GLN A 322 -29.93 -9.51 1.47
C GLN A 322 -29.60 -8.57 2.65
N SER A 323 -28.76 -7.56 2.39
CA SER A 323 -28.24 -6.64 3.43
C SER A 323 -27.60 -7.41 4.60
N SER A 324 -26.81 -8.41 4.27
CA SER A 324 -26.03 -9.20 5.24
C SER A 324 -24.56 -8.79 5.12
N TRP A 325 -24.12 -7.96 6.04
CA TRP A 325 -22.80 -7.36 6.02
C TRP A 325 -21.82 -8.17 6.86
N ILE A 326 -20.64 -8.41 6.34
CA ILE A 326 -19.51 -9.01 7.06
C ILE A 326 -18.30 -8.07 6.98
N LYS A 327 -17.43 -8.16 7.97
CA LYS A 327 -16.18 -7.38 7.93
C LYS A 327 -15.24 -7.94 6.87
N GLU A 328 -14.72 -7.06 6.02
CA GLU A 328 -13.80 -7.42 4.95
C GLU A 328 -12.52 -8.10 5.45
N GLU A 329 -12.04 -7.74 6.62
CA GLU A 329 -10.87 -8.35 7.27
C GLU A 329 -11.03 -9.87 7.56
N GLN A 330 -12.27 -10.39 7.55
CA GLN A 330 -12.58 -11.79 7.85
C GLN A 330 -12.55 -12.70 6.63
N VAL A 331 -12.35 -12.14 5.44
CA VAL A 331 -12.45 -12.88 4.17
C VAL A 331 -11.37 -12.48 3.17
N VAL A 332 -11.11 -13.36 2.22
CA VAL A 332 -10.36 -13.06 0.99
C VAL A 332 -11.35 -12.91 -0.15
N ILE A 333 -11.25 -11.83 -0.92
CA ILE A 333 -12.07 -11.59 -2.11
C ILE A 333 -11.28 -12.02 -3.36
N LYS A 334 -11.91 -12.84 -4.20
CA LYS A 334 -11.33 -13.32 -5.46
C LYS A 334 -12.34 -13.18 -6.58
#